data_dbdf20d046dfa2c28ca891c82ba13cf5
#
_entry.id   dbdf20d046dfa2c28ca891c82ba13cf5
#
_cell.length_a   1.000
_cell.length_b   1.000
_cell.length_c   1.000
_cell.angle_alpha   90.00
_cell.angle_beta   90.00
_cell.angle_gamma   90.00
#
_symmetry.space_group_name_H-M   'P 1'
#
loop_
_entity.id
_entity.type
_entity.pdbx_description
1 polymer ?
#
loop_
_entity_poly.entity_id
_entity_poly.type
_entity_poly.pdbx_seq_one_letter_code
_entity_poly.pdbx_strand_id
1 'polypeptide(L)'
;MNMGMPMPSWYDIVGLDERSNEKCKGLAESRATVEGILQKEHDSTGLPFNRMILVGFSQGGALSLFTGLQFDQAIAGIIVLSGYLPAAKQCQPKHLNIPIWHGHGTMDPLVQFPMAQKTKETVEGLGVKSYTLESFPIPHTLSPAELQKMMQFLAKTLPPDDSCKIKLKDPKDMSIKELKAAIRKAGLGSKAVGLMEKSEFIKLVQDYRDGK
;
A
#
# COMPACT_ATOMS: atom_id res chain seq x y z
N MET A 1 -21.26 -9.09 6.61
CA MET A 1 -21.22 -7.88 7.44
C MET A 1 -22.03 -6.70 6.88
N ASN A 2 -22.48 -6.73 5.65
CA ASN A 2 -23.21 -5.62 5.00
C ASN A 2 -24.73 -5.85 4.92
N MET A 3 -25.34 -6.44 5.94
CA MET A 3 -26.79 -6.77 5.94
C MET A 3 -27.22 -7.54 4.67
N GLY A 4 -26.34 -8.37 4.10
CA GLY A 4 -26.59 -9.14 2.86
C GLY A 4 -26.47 -8.34 1.55
N MET A 5 -26.13 -7.06 1.63
CA MET A 5 -25.97 -6.24 0.41
C MET A 5 -24.58 -6.46 -0.21
N PRO A 6 -24.47 -6.71 -1.53
CA PRO A 6 -23.19 -6.79 -2.21
C PRO A 6 -22.51 -5.42 -2.21
N MET A 7 -21.23 -5.38 -1.81
CA MET A 7 -20.39 -4.19 -1.86
C MET A 7 -19.05 -4.54 -2.50
N PRO A 8 -18.40 -3.62 -3.23
CA PRO A 8 -17.03 -3.79 -3.66
C PRO A 8 -16.11 -4.06 -2.46
N SER A 9 -15.33 -5.13 -2.52
CA SER A 9 -14.38 -5.50 -1.47
C SER A 9 -13.21 -6.25 -2.10
N TRP A 10 -12.09 -6.32 -1.39
CA TRP A 10 -10.96 -7.11 -1.83
C TRP A 10 -11.23 -8.62 -1.73
N TYR A 11 -11.95 -9.06 -0.70
CA TYR A 11 -12.35 -10.45 -0.51
C TYR A 11 -13.55 -10.51 0.45
N ASP A 12 -14.24 -11.63 0.47
CA ASP A 12 -15.39 -11.82 1.34
C ASP A 12 -14.97 -11.99 2.80
N ILE A 13 -15.51 -11.15 3.70
CA ILE A 13 -15.37 -11.28 5.14
C ILE A 13 -16.67 -11.86 5.69
N VAL A 14 -16.64 -13.12 6.10
CA VAL A 14 -17.78 -13.81 6.72
C VAL A 14 -17.88 -13.46 8.21
N GLY A 15 -16.73 -13.30 8.86
CA GLY A 15 -16.58 -12.88 10.25
C GLY A 15 -15.11 -12.57 10.55
N LEU A 16 -14.85 -12.05 11.74
CA LEU A 16 -13.50 -11.71 12.21
C LEU A 16 -13.00 -12.65 13.33
N ASP A 17 -13.74 -13.73 13.60
CA ASP A 17 -13.27 -14.81 14.48
C ASP A 17 -12.29 -15.76 13.75
N GLU A 18 -11.59 -16.60 14.53
CA GLU A 18 -10.56 -17.51 13.99
C GLU A 18 -11.11 -18.50 12.95
N ARG A 19 -12.37 -18.90 13.02
CA ARG A 19 -12.98 -19.90 12.12
C ARG A 19 -13.48 -19.28 10.82
N SER A 20 -14.07 -18.12 10.90
CA SER A 20 -14.64 -17.42 9.75
C SER A 20 -13.57 -16.77 8.87
N ASN A 21 -12.41 -16.41 9.45
CA ASN A 21 -11.31 -15.75 8.76
C ASN A 21 -10.43 -16.71 7.91
N GLU A 22 -10.75 -17.99 7.83
CA GLU A 22 -9.98 -18.96 7.04
C GLU A 22 -10.48 -19.17 5.60
N LYS A 23 -11.74 -18.79 5.32
CA LYS A 23 -12.38 -18.96 4.01
C LYS A 23 -12.46 -17.66 3.22
N CYS A 24 -11.45 -16.83 3.24
CA CYS A 24 -11.42 -15.53 2.57
C CYS A 24 -11.56 -15.67 1.04
N LYS A 25 -12.77 -15.94 0.56
CA LYS A 25 -13.06 -16.07 -0.88
C LYS A 25 -12.69 -14.76 -1.58
N GLY A 26 -11.97 -14.86 -2.69
CA GLY A 26 -11.47 -13.70 -3.43
C GLY A 26 -10.09 -13.19 -2.96
N LEU A 27 -9.54 -13.73 -1.85
CA LEU A 27 -8.25 -13.29 -1.32
C LEU A 27 -7.08 -13.62 -2.28
N ALA A 28 -7.11 -14.80 -2.91
CA ALA A 28 -6.07 -15.21 -3.84
C ALA A 28 -6.06 -14.34 -5.11
N GLU A 29 -7.24 -14.03 -5.64
CA GLU A 29 -7.41 -13.16 -6.81
C GLU A 29 -6.98 -11.73 -6.51
N SER A 30 -7.33 -11.22 -5.33
CA SER A 30 -6.91 -9.89 -4.88
C SER A 30 -5.40 -9.82 -4.62
N ARG A 31 -4.81 -10.87 -4.05
CA ARG A 31 -3.36 -11.00 -3.92
C ARG A 31 -2.70 -10.93 -5.31
N ALA A 32 -3.15 -11.73 -6.27
CA ALA A 32 -2.60 -11.72 -7.64
C ALA A 32 -2.73 -10.33 -8.29
N THR A 33 -3.82 -9.61 -8.02
CA THR A 33 -4.01 -8.23 -8.49
C THR A 33 -2.95 -7.29 -7.91
N VAL A 34 -2.68 -7.35 -6.61
CA VAL A 34 -1.66 -6.51 -5.96
C VAL A 34 -0.25 -6.87 -6.42
N GLU A 35 0.06 -8.17 -6.55
CA GLU A 35 1.33 -8.66 -7.12
C GLU A 35 1.53 -8.13 -8.54
N GLY A 36 0.47 -8.16 -9.38
CA GLY A 36 0.50 -7.60 -10.72
C GLY A 36 0.71 -6.08 -10.75
N ILE A 37 0.23 -5.33 -9.74
CA ILE A 37 0.50 -3.89 -9.61
C ILE A 37 1.99 -3.65 -9.30
N LEU A 38 2.57 -4.40 -8.36
CA LEU A 38 3.99 -4.31 -8.03
C LEU A 38 4.88 -4.63 -9.24
N GLN A 39 4.56 -5.70 -9.97
CA GLN A 39 5.28 -6.07 -11.18
C GLN A 39 5.17 -4.99 -12.27
N LYS A 40 3.97 -4.48 -12.52
CA LYS A 40 3.75 -3.40 -13.49
C LYS A 40 4.50 -2.12 -13.13
N GLU A 41 4.58 -1.78 -11.84
CA GLU A 41 5.36 -0.61 -11.40
C GLU A 41 6.84 -0.84 -11.66
N HIS A 42 7.37 -2.03 -11.33
CA HIS A 42 8.74 -2.40 -11.65
C HIS A 42 9.03 -2.30 -13.15
N ASP A 43 8.22 -2.93 -13.99
CA ASP A 43 8.41 -2.99 -15.44
C ASP A 43 8.34 -1.60 -16.10
N SER A 44 7.46 -0.74 -15.59
CA SER A 44 7.22 0.58 -16.19
C SER A 44 8.22 1.66 -15.75
N THR A 45 8.82 1.53 -14.57
CA THR A 45 9.69 2.56 -13.99
C THR A 45 11.13 2.11 -13.81
N GLY A 46 11.39 0.79 -13.83
CA GLY A 46 12.67 0.20 -13.45
C GLY A 46 12.95 0.25 -11.94
N LEU A 47 11.96 0.69 -11.13
CA LEU A 47 12.11 0.76 -9.68
C LEU A 47 12.28 -0.65 -9.10
N PRO A 48 13.34 -0.96 -8.36
CA PRO A 48 13.52 -2.28 -7.77
C PRO A 48 12.48 -2.53 -6.66
N PHE A 49 12.08 -3.80 -6.48
CA PHE A 49 11.04 -4.18 -5.52
C PHE A 49 11.38 -3.77 -4.08
N ASN A 50 12.65 -3.82 -3.69
CA ASN A 50 13.12 -3.35 -2.38
C ASN A 50 13.02 -1.82 -2.18
N ARG A 51 12.48 -1.09 -3.15
CA ARG A 51 12.08 0.32 -3.06
C ARG A 51 10.56 0.51 -3.05
N MET A 52 9.79 -0.56 -2.88
CA MET A 52 8.33 -0.53 -2.82
C MET A 52 7.85 -0.94 -1.43
N ILE A 53 6.82 -0.28 -0.93
CA ILE A 53 6.14 -0.63 0.33
C ILE A 53 4.66 -0.86 0.03
N LEU A 54 4.08 -1.89 0.62
CA LEU A 54 2.63 -2.08 0.64
C LEU A 54 2.05 -1.40 1.87
N VAL A 55 1.06 -0.55 1.68
CA VAL A 55 0.36 0.16 2.75
C VAL A 55 -1.14 -0.09 2.61
N GLY A 56 -1.82 -0.41 3.69
CA GLY A 56 -3.27 -0.58 3.66
C GLY A 56 -3.94 -0.30 4.99
N PHE A 57 -5.20 0.12 4.91
CA PHE A 57 -6.09 0.34 6.05
C PHE A 57 -7.16 -0.75 6.09
N SER A 58 -7.47 -1.25 7.28
CA SER A 58 -8.53 -2.25 7.52
C SER A 58 -8.33 -3.49 6.62
N GLN A 59 -9.30 -3.84 5.78
CA GLN A 59 -9.20 -4.94 4.81
C GLN A 59 -8.01 -4.77 3.84
N GLY A 60 -7.70 -3.54 3.43
CA GLY A 60 -6.53 -3.23 2.61
C GLY A 60 -5.22 -3.50 3.36
N GLY A 61 -5.17 -3.24 4.67
CA GLY A 61 -4.04 -3.60 5.55
C GLY A 61 -3.87 -5.10 5.67
N ALA A 62 -4.96 -5.83 5.81
CA ALA A 62 -4.98 -7.28 5.84
C ALA A 62 -4.44 -7.88 4.52
N LEU A 63 -4.93 -7.37 3.38
CA LEU A 63 -4.43 -7.79 2.06
C LEU A 63 -2.96 -7.45 1.85
N SER A 64 -2.53 -6.24 2.25
CA SER A 64 -1.13 -5.81 2.14
C SER A 64 -0.20 -6.72 2.94
N LEU A 65 -0.60 -7.09 4.16
CA LEU A 65 0.16 -8.02 4.99
C LEU A 65 0.25 -9.40 4.36
N PHE A 66 -0.89 -9.98 3.98
CA PHE A 66 -0.97 -11.31 3.38
C PHE A 66 -0.18 -11.41 2.07
N THR A 67 -0.28 -10.38 1.22
CA THR A 67 0.43 -10.33 -0.07
C THR A 67 1.92 -10.11 0.13
N GLY A 68 2.31 -9.10 0.91
CA GLY A 68 3.69 -8.72 1.09
C GLY A 68 4.54 -9.80 1.76
N LEU A 69 3.96 -10.58 2.69
CA LEU A 69 4.63 -11.74 3.30
C LEU A 69 4.95 -12.85 2.29
N GLN A 70 4.13 -13.00 1.24
CA GLN A 70 4.18 -14.13 0.30
C GLN A 70 4.64 -13.73 -1.11
N PHE A 71 4.94 -12.46 -1.33
CA PHE A 71 5.44 -11.99 -2.62
C PHE A 71 6.82 -12.59 -2.90
N ASP A 72 7.08 -12.96 -4.16
CA ASP A 72 8.31 -13.64 -4.56
C ASP A 72 9.55 -12.77 -4.39
N GLN A 73 9.41 -11.48 -4.58
CA GLN A 73 10.49 -10.51 -4.47
C GLN A 73 10.50 -9.83 -3.11
N ALA A 74 11.68 -9.51 -2.58
CA ALA A 74 11.79 -8.75 -1.34
C ALA A 74 11.37 -7.30 -1.58
N ILE A 75 10.23 -6.87 -1.02
CA ILE A 75 9.83 -5.47 -0.97
C ILE A 75 10.46 -4.79 0.25
N ALA A 76 10.47 -3.45 0.27
CA ALA A 76 11.09 -2.66 1.34
C ALA A 76 10.39 -2.86 2.69
N GLY A 77 9.07 -3.05 2.70
CA GLY A 77 8.32 -3.26 3.94
C GLY A 77 6.81 -3.32 3.74
N ILE A 78 6.11 -3.52 4.84
CA ILE A 78 4.66 -3.55 4.89
C ILE A 78 4.18 -2.62 6.00
N ILE A 79 3.15 -1.82 5.72
CA ILE A 79 2.46 -0.98 6.69
C ILE A 79 1.00 -1.42 6.78
N VAL A 80 0.60 -1.80 7.98
CA VAL A 80 -0.76 -2.22 8.30
C VAL A 80 -1.38 -1.16 9.20
N LEU A 81 -2.54 -0.66 8.83
CA LEU A 81 -3.32 0.31 9.59
C LEU A 81 -4.66 -0.33 9.96
N SER A 82 -4.89 -0.59 11.23
CA SER A 82 -6.12 -1.23 11.76
C SER A 82 -6.51 -2.51 11.01
N GLY A 83 -5.51 -3.34 10.65
CA GLY A 83 -5.70 -4.58 9.90
C GLY A 83 -5.48 -5.84 10.73
N TYR A 84 -5.36 -6.97 10.06
CA TYR A 84 -5.14 -8.29 10.66
C TYR A 84 -4.54 -9.25 9.62
N LEU A 85 -4.10 -10.46 9.99
CA LEU A 85 -3.68 -11.48 9.04
C LEU A 85 -4.86 -12.36 8.63
N PRO A 86 -5.37 -12.26 7.39
CA PRO A 86 -6.42 -13.15 6.88
C PRO A 86 -5.82 -14.50 6.52
N ALA A 87 -6.63 -15.56 6.54
CA ALA A 87 -6.24 -16.92 6.12
C ALA A 87 -4.87 -17.35 6.66
N ALA A 88 -4.63 -17.15 7.97
CA ALA A 88 -3.32 -17.30 8.61
C ALA A 88 -2.67 -18.68 8.34
N LYS A 89 -3.45 -19.77 8.29
CA LYS A 89 -2.97 -21.13 8.00
C LYS A 89 -2.45 -21.29 6.56
N GLN A 90 -2.83 -20.40 5.66
CA GLN A 90 -2.40 -20.41 4.26
C GLN A 90 -1.22 -19.47 4.02
N CYS A 91 -0.84 -18.67 5.03
CA CYS A 91 0.25 -17.71 4.90
C CYS A 91 1.61 -18.41 5.04
N GLN A 92 2.44 -18.26 4.03
CA GLN A 92 3.81 -18.81 4.00
C GLN A 92 4.79 -17.68 3.66
N PRO A 93 5.37 -17.00 4.67
CA PRO A 93 6.30 -15.91 4.44
C PRO A 93 7.54 -16.35 3.65
N LYS A 94 7.89 -15.60 2.62
CA LYS A 94 9.09 -15.86 1.78
C LYS A 94 10.30 -15.07 2.25
N HIS A 95 10.09 -13.90 2.86
CA HIS A 95 11.15 -12.99 3.30
C HIS A 95 11.02 -12.71 4.80
N LEU A 96 11.71 -13.47 5.64
CA LEU A 96 11.56 -13.42 7.10
C LEU A 96 12.12 -12.15 7.76
N ASN A 97 12.90 -11.36 7.06
CA ASN A 97 13.48 -10.12 7.56
C ASN A 97 12.74 -8.86 7.05
N ILE A 98 11.59 -9.03 6.36
CA ILE A 98 10.80 -7.91 5.88
C ILE A 98 10.33 -7.02 7.04
N PRO A 99 10.59 -5.69 7.01
CA PRO A 99 10.11 -4.80 8.05
C PRO A 99 8.60 -4.63 7.96
N ILE A 100 7.91 -4.82 9.10
CA ILE A 100 6.46 -4.62 9.20
C ILE A 100 6.19 -3.62 10.31
N TRP A 101 5.40 -2.59 9.99
CA TRP A 101 4.85 -1.66 10.95
C TRP A 101 3.32 -1.74 10.95
N HIS A 102 2.74 -1.94 12.13
CA HIS A 102 1.30 -2.08 12.31
C HIS A 102 0.83 -1.05 13.35
N GLY A 103 0.10 -0.03 12.90
CA GLY A 103 -0.62 0.90 13.75
C GLY A 103 -2.05 0.42 13.99
N HIS A 104 -2.55 0.49 15.24
CA HIS A 104 -3.88 0.01 15.57
C HIS A 104 -4.53 0.77 16.71
N GLY A 105 -5.85 1.04 16.56
CA GLY A 105 -6.67 1.69 17.60
C GLY A 105 -7.02 0.76 18.75
N THR A 106 -6.75 1.17 20.01
CA THR A 106 -7.16 0.39 21.19
C THR A 106 -8.66 0.40 21.45
N MET A 107 -9.38 1.36 20.85
CA MET A 107 -10.84 1.49 20.94
C MET A 107 -11.54 1.07 19.64
N ASP A 108 -10.85 0.33 18.77
CA ASP A 108 -11.40 -0.14 17.48
C ASP A 108 -12.53 -1.16 17.73
N PRO A 109 -13.78 -0.83 17.35
CA PRO A 109 -14.91 -1.73 17.56
C PRO A 109 -15.10 -2.76 16.43
N LEU A 110 -14.43 -2.55 15.27
CA LEU A 110 -14.57 -3.38 14.08
C LEU A 110 -13.48 -4.45 14.03
N VAL A 111 -12.23 -4.04 13.99
CA VAL A 111 -11.07 -4.93 14.11
C VAL A 111 -10.49 -4.72 15.50
N GLN A 112 -10.93 -5.51 16.46
CA GLN A 112 -10.56 -5.32 17.86
C GLN A 112 -9.04 -5.46 18.06
N PHE A 113 -8.45 -4.65 18.95
CA PHE A 113 -7.00 -4.63 19.19
C PHE A 113 -6.38 -6.00 19.51
N PRO A 114 -7.04 -6.93 20.23
CA PRO A 114 -6.54 -8.29 20.40
C PRO A 114 -6.28 -9.04 19.08
N MET A 115 -6.99 -8.71 18.00
CA MET A 115 -6.71 -9.30 16.68
C MET A 115 -5.36 -8.82 16.11
N ALA A 116 -4.99 -7.56 16.34
CA ALA A 116 -3.67 -7.05 15.96
C ALA A 116 -2.56 -7.74 16.76
N GLN A 117 -2.77 -7.96 18.06
CA GLN A 117 -1.83 -8.70 18.91
C GLN A 117 -1.67 -10.14 18.43
N LYS A 118 -2.78 -10.83 18.18
CA LYS A 118 -2.78 -12.19 17.62
C LYS A 118 -2.11 -12.26 16.24
N THR A 119 -2.34 -11.25 15.41
CA THR A 119 -1.68 -11.14 14.09
C THR A 119 -0.16 -11.08 14.26
N LYS A 120 0.34 -10.22 15.15
CA LYS A 120 1.77 -10.12 15.45
C LYS A 120 2.33 -11.46 15.92
N GLU A 121 1.73 -12.07 16.93
CA GLU A 121 2.14 -13.38 17.46
C GLU A 121 2.20 -14.44 16.36
N THR A 122 1.18 -14.48 15.50
CA THR A 122 1.11 -15.44 14.39
C THR A 122 2.22 -15.20 13.38
N VAL A 123 2.44 -13.95 12.95
CA VAL A 123 3.47 -13.60 11.95
C VAL A 123 4.88 -13.87 12.50
N GLU A 124 5.14 -13.55 13.78
CA GLU A 124 6.40 -13.87 14.45
C GLU A 124 6.58 -15.40 14.60
N GLY A 125 5.50 -16.12 14.92
CA GLY A 125 5.47 -17.59 14.95
C GLY A 125 5.77 -18.26 13.60
N LEU A 126 5.47 -17.56 12.48
CA LEU A 126 5.87 -17.99 11.14
C LEU A 126 7.33 -17.66 10.80
N GLY A 127 8.09 -17.10 11.74
CA GLY A 127 9.53 -16.84 11.62
C GLY A 127 9.89 -15.42 11.19
N VAL A 128 8.93 -14.52 10.98
CA VAL A 128 9.20 -13.12 10.64
C VAL A 128 9.82 -12.40 11.83
N LYS A 129 10.93 -11.69 11.62
CA LYS A 129 11.78 -11.16 12.70
C LYS A 129 11.58 -9.67 13.00
N SER A 130 10.96 -8.93 12.09
CA SER A 130 10.87 -7.47 12.18
C SER A 130 9.41 -7.00 12.11
N TYR A 131 8.66 -7.22 13.21
CA TYR A 131 7.27 -6.78 13.34
C TYR A 131 7.11 -5.81 14.50
N THR A 132 6.76 -4.56 14.20
CA THR A 132 6.43 -3.52 15.18
C THR A 132 4.93 -3.31 15.21
N LEU A 133 4.29 -3.51 16.39
CA LEU A 133 2.90 -3.14 16.64
C LEU A 133 2.88 -1.93 17.58
N GLU A 134 2.29 -0.82 17.11
CA GLU A 134 2.04 0.38 17.91
C GLU A 134 0.55 0.61 18.10
N SER A 135 0.13 0.94 19.32
CA SER A 135 -1.26 1.16 19.66
C SER A 135 -1.57 2.63 19.90
N PHE A 136 -2.78 3.04 19.52
CA PHE A 136 -3.25 4.42 19.63
C PHE A 136 -4.64 4.45 20.27
N PRO A 137 -4.97 5.46 21.13
CA PRO A 137 -6.28 5.54 21.78
C PRO A 137 -7.35 6.10 20.81
N ILE A 138 -7.59 5.39 19.71
CA ILE A 138 -8.53 5.78 18.64
C ILE A 138 -9.42 4.60 18.27
N PRO A 139 -10.63 4.86 17.72
CA PRO A 139 -11.49 3.84 17.12
C PRO A 139 -10.94 3.39 15.74
N HIS A 140 -11.79 2.78 14.91
CA HIS A 140 -11.44 2.32 13.55
C HIS A 140 -11.25 3.49 12.57
N THR A 141 -10.17 4.24 12.77
CA THR A 141 -9.80 5.44 12.00
C THR A 141 -8.29 5.67 12.07
N LEU A 142 -7.82 6.77 11.49
CA LEU A 142 -6.43 7.20 11.54
C LEU A 142 -6.29 8.44 12.41
N SER A 143 -5.15 8.59 13.10
CA SER A 143 -4.82 9.79 13.85
C SER A 143 -3.54 10.46 13.35
N PRO A 144 -3.38 11.77 13.59
CA PRO A 144 -2.11 12.47 13.25
C PRO A 144 -0.89 11.83 13.91
N ALA A 145 -1.02 11.35 15.16
CA ALA A 145 0.07 10.68 15.88
C ALA A 145 0.47 9.36 15.22
N GLU A 146 -0.51 8.56 14.79
CA GLU A 146 -0.29 7.32 14.06
C GLU A 146 0.39 7.59 12.70
N LEU A 147 -0.12 8.55 11.94
CA LEU A 147 0.47 8.96 10.66
C LEU A 147 1.91 9.46 10.83
N GLN A 148 2.21 10.19 11.89
CA GLN A 148 3.58 10.63 12.19
C GLN A 148 4.52 9.44 12.43
N LYS A 149 4.09 8.43 13.16
CA LYS A 149 4.86 7.19 13.39
C LYS A 149 5.04 6.39 12.12
N MET A 150 4.00 6.27 11.33
CA MET A 150 4.06 5.66 10.00
C MET A 150 5.11 6.35 9.11
N MET A 151 5.11 7.68 9.08
CA MET A 151 6.10 8.45 8.31
C MET A 151 7.53 8.27 8.82
N GLN A 152 7.73 8.12 10.13
CA GLN A 152 9.05 7.79 10.71
C GLN A 152 9.52 6.39 10.25
N PHE A 153 8.62 5.41 10.25
CA PHE A 153 8.91 4.08 9.73
C PHE A 153 9.26 4.13 8.23
N LEU A 154 8.48 4.87 7.42
CA LEU A 154 8.73 5.08 6.00
C LEU A 154 10.11 5.67 5.75
N ALA A 155 10.47 6.75 6.43
CA ALA A 155 11.76 7.42 6.27
C ALA A 155 12.94 6.52 6.62
N LYS A 156 12.78 5.65 7.64
CA LYS A 156 13.79 4.66 8.03
C LYS A 156 13.92 3.53 7.02
N THR A 157 12.79 3.06 6.48
CA THR A 157 12.73 1.87 5.62
C THR A 157 13.04 2.19 4.16
N LEU A 158 12.67 3.39 3.70
CA LEU A 158 12.93 3.93 2.37
C LEU A 158 13.72 5.24 2.45
N PRO A 159 14.97 5.22 2.91
CA PRO A 159 15.79 6.43 2.86
C PRO A 159 15.95 6.91 1.42
N PRO A 160 16.13 8.22 1.17
CA PRO A 160 16.39 8.74 -0.17
C PRO A 160 17.53 8.00 -0.85
N ASP A 161 17.34 7.67 -2.11
CA ASP A 161 18.32 6.96 -2.94
C ASP A 161 18.30 7.53 -4.35
N ASP A 162 19.37 8.26 -4.68
CA ASP A 162 19.50 8.95 -5.96
C ASP A 162 19.64 7.98 -7.14
N SER A 163 20.09 6.75 -6.89
CA SER A 163 20.19 5.72 -7.94
C SER A 163 18.83 5.24 -8.44
N CYS A 164 17.79 5.43 -7.62
CA CYS A 164 16.42 5.05 -7.93
C CYS A 164 15.56 6.22 -8.43
N LYS A 165 16.17 7.37 -8.75
CA LYS A 165 15.42 8.48 -9.35
C LYS A 165 14.88 8.06 -10.70
N ILE A 166 13.56 8.07 -10.84
CA ILE A 166 12.90 7.88 -12.14
C ILE A 166 13.38 8.99 -13.05
N LYS A 167 14.10 8.63 -14.12
CA LYS A 167 14.44 9.58 -15.18
C LYS A 167 13.16 9.91 -15.93
N LEU A 168 12.48 10.95 -15.48
CA LEU A 168 11.31 11.43 -16.17
C LEU A 168 11.75 11.91 -17.57
N LYS A 169 11.05 11.42 -18.59
CA LYS A 169 11.24 11.90 -19.97
C LYS A 169 11.09 13.43 -20.01
N ASP A 170 12.02 14.13 -20.65
CA ASP A 170 11.92 15.59 -20.80
C ASP A 170 10.55 15.93 -21.43
N PRO A 171 9.81 16.89 -20.89
CA PRO A 171 8.55 17.29 -21.48
C PRO A 171 8.62 17.66 -22.96
N LYS A 172 9.76 18.17 -23.41
CA LYS A 172 10.02 18.48 -24.84
C LYS A 172 10.00 17.24 -25.72
N ASP A 173 10.46 16.10 -25.19
CA ASP A 173 10.52 14.81 -25.89
C ASP A 173 9.23 14.01 -25.80
N MET A 174 8.27 14.47 -24.99
CA MET A 174 6.96 13.83 -24.84
C MET A 174 6.04 14.09 -26.03
N SER A 175 5.28 13.08 -26.43
CA SER A 175 4.13 13.25 -27.30
C SER A 175 2.99 14.02 -26.58
N ILE A 176 2.07 14.61 -27.33
CA ILE A 176 0.88 15.27 -26.76
C ILE A 176 0.08 14.31 -25.86
N LYS A 177 -0.01 13.03 -26.23
CA LYS A 177 -0.67 11.99 -25.44
C LYS A 177 0.01 11.79 -24.08
N GLU A 178 1.33 11.73 -24.05
CA GLU A 178 2.14 11.59 -22.82
C GLU A 178 2.03 12.84 -21.95
N LEU A 179 2.08 14.04 -22.53
CA LEU A 179 1.90 15.31 -21.82
C LEU A 179 0.52 15.38 -21.16
N LYS A 180 -0.56 15.06 -21.89
CA LYS A 180 -1.92 15.03 -21.36
C LYS A 180 -2.08 13.98 -20.25
N ALA A 181 -1.40 12.84 -20.35
CA ALA A 181 -1.38 11.82 -19.30
C ALA A 181 -0.64 12.31 -18.04
N ALA A 182 0.52 12.98 -18.20
CA ALA A 182 1.27 13.58 -17.10
C ALA A 182 0.47 14.66 -16.38
N ILE A 183 -0.22 15.53 -17.12
CA ILE A 183 -1.09 16.58 -16.57
C ILE A 183 -2.24 15.98 -15.75
N ARG A 184 -2.89 14.92 -16.25
CA ARG A 184 -3.94 14.22 -15.50
C ARG A 184 -3.40 13.59 -14.21
N LYS A 185 -2.25 12.92 -14.30
CA LYS A 185 -1.59 12.29 -13.13
C LYS A 185 -1.19 13.33 -12.07
N ALA A 186 -0.83 14.54 -12.50
CA ALA A 186 -0.47 15.65 -11.62
C ALA A 186 -1.69 16.43 -11.07
N GLY A 187 -2.92 16.06 -11.43
CA GLY A 187 -4.12 16.79 -11.00
C GLY A 187 -4.30 18.16 -11.62
N LEU A 188 -3.57 18.46 -12.72
CA LEU A 188 -3.56 19.78 -13.37
C LEU A 188 -4.60 19.94 -14.49
N GLY A 189 -5.62 19.07 -14.53
CA GLY A 189 -6.61 19.08 -15.60
C GLY A 189 -7.29 20.45 -15.81
N SER A 190 -7.61 21.16 -14.74
CA SER A 190 -8.21 22.51 -14.79
C SER A 190 -7.28 23.55 -15.42
N LYS A 191 -5.97 23.46 -15.17
CA LYS A 191 -4.97 24.36 -15.74
C LYS A 191 -4.68 24.07 -17.23
N ALA A 192 -5.08 22.92 -17.71
CA ALA A 192 -4.90 22.53 -19.12
C ALA A 192 -6.10 22.86 -20.01
N VAL A 193 -7.20 23.40 -19.44
CA VAL A 193 -8.37 23.84 -20.21
C VAL A 193 -7.99 25.04 -21.07
N GLY A 194 -8.23 24.93 -22.37
CA GLY A 194 -7.92 26.00 -23.33
C GLY A 194 -6.51 25.91 -23.93
N LEU A 195 -5.64 25.03 -23.49
CA LEU A 195 -4.34 24.81 -24.13
C LEU A 195 -4.52 24.09 -25.47
N MET A 196 -3.93 24.65 -26.52
CA MET A 196 -4.04 24.13 -27.90
C MET A 196 -2.69 23.68 -28.46
N GLU A 197 -1.62 24.38 -28.10
CA GLU A 197 -0.29 24.16 -28.65
C GLU A 197 0.53 23.17 -27.79
N LYS A 198 1.32 22.31 -28.43
CA LYS A 198 2.20 21.36 -27.72
C LYS A 198 3.14 22.08 -26.74
N SER A 199 3.61 23.26 -27.09
CA SER A 199 4.49 24.10 -26.29
C SER A 199 3.84 24.52 -24.94
N GLU A 200 2.56 24.76 -24.92
CA GLU A 200 1.81 25.13 -23.70
C GLU A 200 1.71 23.93 -22.72
N PHE A 201 1.43 22.73 -23.26
CA PHE A 201 1.44 21.51 -22.46
C PHE A 201 2.84 21.19 -21.89
N ILE A 202 3.91 21.40 -22.69
CA ILE A 202 5.31 21.26 -22.25
C ILE A 202 5.56 22.21 -21.08
N LYS A 203 5.23 23.48 -21.24
CA LYS A 203 5.42 24.51 -20.22
C LYS A 203 4.68 24.14 -18.93
N LEU A 204 3.42 23.74 -18.99
CA LEU A 204 2.62 23.37 -17.83
C LEU A 204 3.25 22.20 -17.06
N VAL A 205 3.71 21.18 -17.76
CA VAL A 205 4.38 20.02 -17.14
C VAL A 205 5.73 20.41 -16.54
N GLN A 206 6.49 21.28 -17.22
CA GLN A 206 7.78 21.76 -16.74
C GLN A 206 7.63 22.61 -15.48
N ASP A 207 6.71 23.59 -15.48
CA ASP A 207 6.46 24.47 -14.34
C ASP A 207 6.03 23.65 -13.11
N TYR A 208 5.19 22.63 -13.28
CA TYR A 208 4.79 21.73 -12.21
C TYR A 208 6.00 20.95 -11.63
N ARG A 209 6.90 20.45 -12.49
CA ARG A 209 8.10 19.72 -12.05
C ARG A 209 9.10 20.63 -11.34
N ASP A 210 9.14 21.90 -11.73
CA ASP A 210 10.00 22.92 -11.11
C ASP A 210 9.39 23.52 -9.84
N GLY A 211 8.20 23.07 -9.42
CA GLY A 211 7.52 23.56 -8.22
C GLY A 211 6.92 24.97 -8.34
N LYS A 212 6.56 25.40 -9.58
CA LYS A 212 5.98 26.73 -9.91
C LYS A 212 4.47 26.68 -10.03
#